data_b9b36328e3c6680e443c344aace3e786
#
_entry.id   b9b36328e3c6680e443c344aace3e786
#
_cell.length_a   1.000
_cell.length_b   1.000
_cell.length_c   1.000
_cell.angle_alpha   90.00
_cell.angle_beta   90.00
_cell.angle_gamma   90.00
#
_symmetry.space_group_name_H-M   'P 1'
#
loop_
_entity.id
_entity.type
_entity.pdbx_description
1 polymer ?
#
loop_
_entity_poly.entity_id
_entity_poly.type
_entity_poly.pdbx_seq_one_letter_code
_entity_poly.pdbx_strand_id
1 'polypeptide(L)'
;MKKYFVVADVHSFYKIMLDTLNVKGFDVNNNEHYLILCGDLFDRGDESKELFEFVQSLGDRFIYVRGNHEDLLIDCVDELSKGKVPSQHHFSNGTVKTICDFADENTYAVYWHDTKKKLLEKIQPVIDFINNKSVDYYEVGNYIFVHGWFPLCLDWSEAAWEKARWMNGMEAWKKGEVLKGKTVVCGHWHCSWG
;
A
#
# COMPACT_ATOMS: atom_id res chain seq x y z
N MET A 1 13.67 15.21 18.17
CA MET A 1 13.36 15.66 16.77
C MET A 1 12.79 14.48 16.01
N LYS A 2 11.64 14.66 15.34
CA LYS A 2 11.03 13.58 14.56
C LYS A 2 11.98 13.11 13.45
N LYS A 3 12.17 11.80 13.35
CA LYS A 3 12.93 11.16 12.29
C LYS A 3 12.00 10.29 11.47
N TYR A 4 11.99 10.48 10.15
CA TYR A 4 11.14 9.78 9.23
C TYR A 4 11.94 8.72 8.47
N PHE A 5 11.45 7.51 8.48
CA PHE A 5 11.92 6.40 7.68
C PHE A 5 10.90 6.15 6.58
N VAL A 6 11.36 5.98 5.36
CA VAL A 6 10.46 5.89 4.19
C VAL A 6 10.70 4.57 3.50
N VAL A 7 9.62 3.87 3.21
CA VAL A 7 9.61 2.63 2.42
C VAL A 7 8.50 2.71 1.37
N ALA A 8 8.61 1.95 0.31
CA ALA A 8 7.57 1.78 -0.70
C ALA A 8 7.49 0.31 -1.12
N ASP A 9 6.35 -0.10 -1.66
CA ASP A 9 6.18 -1.40 -2.32
C ASP A 9 6.65 -2.57 -1.44
N VAL A 10 6.19 -2.60 -0.19
CA VAL A 10 6.58 -3.63 0.79
C VAL A 10 6.02 -5.00 0.41
N HIS A 11 4.82 -5.03 -0.17
CA HIS A 11 4.24 -6.24 -0.73
C HIS A 11 4.30 -7.47 0.19
N SER A 12 3.95 -7.28 1.47
CA SER A 12 3.98 -8.36 2.47
C SER A 12 5.35 -9.02 2.72
N PHE A 13 6.47 -8.38 2.34
CA PHE A 13 7.82 -8.81 2.70
C PHE A 13 8.26 -8.17 4.03
N TYR A 14 7.55 -8.49 5.10
CA TYR A 14 7.71 -7.86 6.41
C TYR A 14 9.12 -7.98 6.99
N LYS A 15 9.69 -9.19 7.02
CA LYS A 15 11.03 -9.42 7.59
C LYS A 15 12.11 -8.64 6.87
N ILE A 16 12.07 -8.63 5.53
CA ILE A 16 13.03 -7.88 4.71
C ILE A 16 12.92 -6.38 5.00
N MET A 17 11.70 -5.86 5.09
CA MET A 17 11.45 -4.47 5.45
C MET A 17 12.01 -4.15 6.84
N LEU A 18 11.67 -4.97 7.84
CA LEU A 18 12.05 -4.75 9.24
C LEU A 18 13.58 -4.80 9.41
N ASP A 19 14.24 -5.78 8.81
CA ASP A 19 15.70 -5.91 8.84
C ASP A 19 16.38 -4.68 8.20
N THR A 20 15.85 -4.22 7.07
CA THR A 20 16.35 -3.02 6.40
C THR A 20 16.16 -1.78 7.27
N LEU A 21 15.00 -1.60 7.88
CA LEU A 21 14.69 -0.51 8.79
C LEU A 21 15.63 -0.51 10.00
N ASN A 22 15.87 -1.68 10.61
CA ASN A 22 16.78 -1.84 11.74
C ASN A 22 18.21 -1.45 11.39
N VAL A 23 18.72 -1.89 10.22
CA VAL A 23 20.05 -1.51 9.71
C VAL A 23 20.16 0.00 9.49
N LYS A 24 19.05 0.66 9.10
CA LYS A 24 18.99 2.12 8.94
C LYS A 24 18.76 2.87 10.26
N GLY A 25 18.65 2.15 11.38
CA GLY A 25 18.52 2.71 12.72
C GLY A 25 17.10 3.09 13.10
N PHE A 26 16.09 2.47 12.48
CA PHE A 26 14.71 2.55 12.97
C PHE A 26 14.62 1.78 14.30
N ASP A 27 14.00 2.41 15.28
CA ASP A 27 13.70 1.78 16.57
C ASP A 27 12.20 1.93 16.83
N VAL A 28 11.51 0.80 16.88
CA VAL A 28 10.05 0.74 17.10
C VAL A 28 9.64 1.33 18.46
N ASN A 29 10.53 1.31 19.45
CA ASN A 29 10.28 1.84 20.78
C ASN A 29 10.57 3.35 20.90
N ASN A 30 11.19 3.95 19.88
CA ASN A 30 11.47 5.37 19.89
C ASN A 30 10.27 6.16 19.34
N ASN A 31 9.61 6.91 20.22
CA ASN A 31 8.42 7.71 19.88
C ASN A 31 8.70 8.86 18.89
N GLU A 32 9.97 9.17 18.63
CA GLU A 32 10.37 10.15 17.60
C GLU A 32 10.62 9.53 16.21
N HIS A 33 10.57 8.18 16.09
CA HIS A 33 10.72 7.49 14.83
C HIS A 33 9.36 7.24 14.19
N TYR A 34 9.18 7.78 12.99
CA TYR A 34 7.99 7.67 12.15
C TYR A 34 8.30 6.85 10.92
N LEU A 35 7.36 6.00 10.52
CA LEU A 35 7.45 5.22 9.28
C LEU A 35 6.45 5.77 8.26
N ILE A 36 6.94 6.17 7.09
CA ILE A 36 6.12 6.54 5.94
C ILE A 36 6.16 5.39 4.95
N LEU A 37 5.01 4.86 4.58
CA LEU A 37 4.86 3.92 3.47
C LEU A 37 4.29 4.65 2.26
N CYS A 38 5.00 4.58 1.14
CA CYS A 38 4.55 5.13 -0.14
C CYS A 38 3.83 4.06 -0.98
N GLY A 39 2.73 3.51 -0.43
CA GLY A 39 1.83 2.56 -1.08
C GLY A 39 2.31 1.11 -1.16
N ASP A 40 1.39 0.24 -1.56
CA ASP A 40 1.61 -1.18 -1.84
C ASP A 40 2.12 -1.96 -0.61
N LEU A 41 1.31 -1.91 0.46
CA LEU A 41 1.62 -2.62 1.70
C LEU A 41 1.53 -4.13 1.52
N PHE A 42 0.45 -4.61 0.90
CA PHE A 42 0.12 -6.03 0.77
C PHE A 42 0.44 -6.59 -0.64
N ASP A 43 -0.03 -7.81 -0.85
CA ASP A 43 0.13 -8.62 -2.06
C ASP A 43 1.53 -9.26 -2.21
N ARG A 44 1.65 -10.25 -3.08
CA ARG A 44 2.87 -10.96 -3.48
C ARG A 44 3.56 -11.79 -2.38
N GLY A 45 4.01 -11.17 -1.29
CA GLY A 45 4.71 -11.86 -0.17
C GLY A 45 3.79 -12.69 0.72
N ASP A 46 4.37 -13.30 1.76
CA ASP A 46 3.71 -14.31 2.59
C ASP A 46 3.46 -13.83 4.03
N GLU A 47 3.84 -12.58 4.36
CA GLU A 47 3.86 -12.09 5.75
C GLU A 47 2.84 -10.96 5.98
N SER A 48 1.64 -11.08 5.34
CA SER A 48 0.60 -10.03 5.36
C SER A 48 0.07 -9.76 6.76
N LYS A 49 -0.13 -10.79 7.59
CA LYS A 49 -0.66 -10.67 8.96
C LYS A 49 0.34 -9.99 9.88
N GLU A 50 1.58 -10.46 9.88
CA GLU A 50 2.66 -9.92 10.70
C GLU A 50 2.93 -8.45 10.35
N LEU A 51 2.92 -8.15 9.06
CA LEU A 51 3.06 -6.78 8.57
C LEU A 51 1.91 -5.89 9.05
N PHE A 52 0.67 -6.37 8.98
CA PHE A 52 -0.51 -5.64 9.43
C PHE A 52 -0.47 -5.36 10.93
N GLU A 53 -0.15 -6.35 11.74
CA GLU A 53 0.02 -6.19 13.19
C GLU A 53 1.13 -5.18 13.52
N PHE A 54 2.25 -5.25 12.81
CA PHE A 54 3.36 -4.32 12.99
C PHE A 54 2.95 -2.87 12.70
N VAL A 55 2.34 -2.59 11.55
CA VAL A 55 1.97 -1.21 11.20
C VAL A 55 0.88 -0.66 12.12
N GLN A 56 -0.04 -1.49 12.60
CA GLN A 56 -1.02 -1.10 13.60
C GLN A 56 -0.34 -0.74 14.94
N SER A 57 0.70 -1.47 15.35
CA SER A 57 1.43 -1.22 16.60
C SER A 57 2.12 0.15 16.63
N LEU A 58 2.43 0.72 15.48
CA LEU A 58 3.03 2.05 15.36
C LEU A 58 2.03 3.18 15.61
N GLY A 59 0.72 2.93 15.50
CA GLY A 59 -0.34 3.91 15.73
C GLY A 59 -0.17 5.15 14.83
N ASP A 60 -0.08 6.34 15.45
CA ASP A 60 0.07 7.61 14.71
C ASP A 60 1.49 7.87 14.18
N ARG A 61 2.43 6.99 14.49
CA ARG A 61 3.78 7.03 13.92
C ARG A 61 3.87 6.32 12.56
N PHE A 62 2.81 5.62 12.13
CA PHE A 62 2.67 5.06 10.80
C PHE A 62 1.88 6.00 9.90
N ILE A 63 2.51 6.46 8.85
CA ILE A 63 1.93 7.33 7.83
C ILE A 63 1.78 6.49 6.56
N TYR A 64 0.54 6.33 6.12
CA TYR A 64 0.17 5.42 5.06
C TYR A 64 -0.30 6.19 3.83
N VAL A 65 0.57 6.29 2.82
CA VAL A 65 0.17 6.77 1.50
C VAL A 65 -0.39 5.59 0.71
N ARG A 66 -1.55 5.80 0.09
CA ARG A 66 -2.28 4.77 -0.65
C ARG A 66 -1.61 4.45 -1.97
N GLY A 67 -1.43 3.17 -2.28
CA GLY A 67 -0.95 2.67 -3.55
C GLY A 67 -2.06 2.08 -4.41
N ASN A 68 -1.72 1.63 -5.60
CA ASN A 68 -2.69 0.98 -6.50
C ASN A 68 -3.07 -0.44 -6.03
N HIS A 69 -2.21 -1.12 -5.28
CA HIS A 69 -2.55 -2.44 -4.72
C HIS A 69 -3.59 -2.35 -3.59
N GLU A 70 -3.67 -1.25 -2.87
CA GLU A 70 -4.77 -0.99 -1.94
C GLU A 70 -6.11 -0.86 -2.68
N ASP A 71 -6.13 -0.17 -3.84
CA ASP A 71 -7.32 -0.09 -4.70
C ASP A 71 -7.71 -1.47 -5.23
N LEU A 72 -6.72 -2.26 -5.70
CA LEU A 72 -6.96 -3.64 -6.16
C LEU A 72 -7.56 -4.53 -5.06
N LEU A 73 -7.12 -4.37 -3.81
CA LEU A 73 -7.65 -5.15 -2.71
C LEU A 73 -9.11 -4.81 -2.42
N ILE A 74 -9.45 -3.52 -2.45
CA ILE A 74 -10.84 -3.06 -2.27
C ILE A 74 -11.72 -3.57 -3.40
N ASP A 75 -11.27 -3.46 -4.67
CA ASP A 75 -12.01 -3.94 -5.83
C ASP A 75 -12.24 -5.47 -5.78
N CYS A 76 -11.22 -6.23 -5.38
CA CYS A 76 -11.32 -7.67 -5.23
C CYS A 76 -12.36 -8.08 -4.15
N VAL A 77 -12.36 -7.37 -3.02
CA VAL A 77 -13.35 -7.58 -1.94
C VAL A 77 -14.76 -7.22 -2.42
N ASP A 78 -14.91 -6.16 -3.21
CA ASP A 78 -16.19 -5.80 -3.82
C ASP A 78 -16.68 -6.88 -4.80
N GLU A 79 -15.83 -7.43 -5.65
CA GLU A 79 -16.19 -8.56 -6.53
C GLU A 79 -16.65 -9.78 -5.72
N LEU A 80 -15.91 -10.15 -4.66
CA LEU A 80 -16.28 -11.25 -3.77
C LEU A 80 -17.61 -11.03 -3.05
N SER A 81 -17.86 -9.80 -2.59
CA SER A 81 -19.10 -9.43 -1.88
C SER A 81 -20.33 -9.56 -2.76
N LYS A 82 -20.18 -9.34 -4.07
CA LYS A 82 -21.21 -9.54 -5.10
C LYS A 82 -21.35 -11.00 -5.54
N GLY A 83 -20.69 -11.93 -4.86
CA GLY A 83 -20.71 -13.36 -5.16
C GLY A 83 -19.87 -13.77 -6.37
N LYS A 84 -19.14 -12.85 -7.00
CA LYS A 84 -18.30 -13.14 -8.15
C LYS A 84 -17.04 -13.92 -7.75
N VAL A 85 -16.43 -14.56 -8.73
CA VAL A 85 -15.03 -15.01 -8.62
C VAL A 85 -14.15 -13.85 -9.05
N PRO A 86 -13.08 -13.53 -8.28
CA PRO A 86 -12.18 -12.46 -8.65
C PRO A 86 -11.60 -12.62 -10.06
N SER A 87 -11.37 -11.50 -10.73
CA SER A 87 -10.77 -11.48 -12.06
C SER A 87 -9.33 -12.01 -12.05
N GLN A 88 -8.84 -12.47 -13.22
CA GLN A 88 -7.45 -12.95 -13.38
C GLN A 88 -6.43 -11.88 -12.95
N HIS A 89 -6.78 -10.59 -13.08
CA HIS A 89 -5.94 -9.49 -12.66
C HIS A 89 -5.61 -9.54 -11.15
N HIS A 90 -6.60 -9.83 -10.30
CA HIS A 90 -6.42 -9.98 -8.85
C HIS A 90 -5.56 -11.20 -8.49
N PHE A 91 -5.69 -12.31 -9.24
CA PHE A 91 -4.81 -13.47 -9.05
C PHE A 91 -3.36 -13.14 -9.42
N SER A 92 -3.14 -12.50 -10.57
CA SER A 92 -1.79 -12.17 -11.07
C SER A 92 -1.04 -11.19 -10.19
N ASN A 93 -1.76 -10.28 -9.52
CA ASN A 93 -1.18 -9.28 -8.62
C ASN A 93 -0.98 -9.76 -7.18
N GLY A 94 -1.50 -10.95 -6.83
CA GLY A 94 -1.40 -11.50 -5.47
C GLY A 94 -2.52 -11.08 -4.52
N THR A 95 -3.47 -10.28 -4.98
CA THR A 95 -4.57 -9.74 -4.17
C THR A 95 -5.46 -10.84 -3.59
N VAL A 96 -5.80 -11.87 -4.41
CA VAL A 96 -6.55 -13.05 -3.96
C VAL A 96 -5.78 -13.79 -2.87
N LYS A 97 -4.45 -13.91 -3.02
CA LYS A 97 -3.60 -14.54 -2.01
C LYS A 97 -3.68 -13.78 -0.68
N THR A 98 -3.55 -12.46 -0.71
CA THR A 98 -3.66 -11.62 0.49
C THR A 98 -4.97 -11.88 1.25
N ILE A 99 -6.12 -11.86 0.55
CA ILE A 99 -7.42 -12.13 1.16
C ILE A 99 -7.46 -13.52 1.81
N CYS A 100 -6.95 -14.52 1.11
CA CYS A 100 -6.91 -15.90 1.60
C CYS A 100 -5.95 -16.08 2.78
N ASP A 101 -4.79 -15.43 2.78
CA ASP A 101 -3.82 -15.48 3.89
C ASP A 101 -4.45 -14.95 5.19
N PHE A 102 -5.21 -13.85 5.15
CA PHE A 102 -5.92 -13.32 6.33
C PHE A 102 -6.96 -14.31 6.90
N ALA A 103 -7.49 -15.19 6.08
CA ALA A 103 -8.48 -16.18 6.47
C ALA A 103 -7.90 -17.58 6.78
N ASP A 104 -6.60 -17.77 6.65
CA ASP A 104 -5.91 -19.07 6.72
C ASP A 104 -6.46 -20.08 5.71
N GLU A 105 -6.67 -19.60 4.47
CA GLU A 105 -7.22 -20.38 3.37
C GLU A 105 -6.27 -20.35 2.16
N ASN A 106 -6.42 -21.31 1.27
CA ASN A 106 -5.76 -21.29 -0.03
C ASN A 106 -6.59 -20.50 -1.06
N THR A 107 -5.99 -20.12 -2.17
CA THR A 107 -6.63 -19.30 -3.20
C THR A 107 -7.84 -19.94 -3.89
N TYR A 108 -8.03 -21.26 -3.76
CA TYR A 108 -9.25 -21.93 -4.25
C TYR A 108 -10.48 -21.60 -3.41
N ALA A 109 -10.33 -21.07 -2.19
CA ALA A 109 -11.44 -20.70 -1.32
C ALA A 109 -12.41 -19.70 -1.95
N VAL A 110 -11.93 -18.86 -2.89
CA VAL A 110 -12.77 -17.87 -3.59
C VAL A 110 -13.82 -18.48 -4.51
N TYR A 111 -13.69 -19.77 -4.86
CA TYR A 111 -14.67 -20.47 -5.70
C TYR A 111 -15.85 -21.04 -4.92
N TRP A 112 -15.75 -21.16 -3.59
CA TRP A 112 -16.76 -21.81 -2.76
C TRP A 112 -17.60 -20.78 -2.00
N HIS A 113 -18.91 -20.90 -2.11
CA HIS A 113 -19.84 -19.95 -1.49
C HIS A 113 -19.64 -19.85 0.03
N ASP A 114 -19.45 -20.98 0.71
CA ASP A 114 -19.37 -21.01 2.17
C ASP A 114 -18.08 -20.37 2.72
N THR A 115 -16.99 -20.44 1.96
CA THR A 115 -15.71 -19.81 2.35
C THR A 115 -15.69 -18.31 2.08
N LYS A 116 -16.41 -17.81 1.07
CA LYS A 116 -16.45 -16.37 0.74
C LYS A 116 -16.86 -15.52 1.92
N LYS A 117 -17.84 -15.95 2.71
CA LYS A 117 -18.25 -15.22 3.91
C LYS A 117 -17.10 -15.08 4.90
N LYS A 118 -16.37 -16.17 5.17
CA LYS A 118 -15.18 -16.17 6.04
C LYS A 118 -14.10 -15.25 5.49
N LEU A 119 -13.83 -15.28 4.19
CA LEU A 119 -12.86 -14.41 3.54
C LEU A 119 -13.20 -12.93 3.76
N LEU A 120 -14.45 -12.56 3.51
CA LEU A 120 -14.93 -11.18 3.68
C LEU A 120 -14.86 -10.73 5.14
N GLU A 121 -15.28 -11.57 6.09
CA GLU A 121 -15.21 -11.26 7.52
C GLU A 121 -13.76 -11.05 8.00
N LYS A 122 -12.81 -11.85 7.51
CA LYS A 122 -11.40 -11.80 7.93
C LYS A 122 -10.63 -10.66 7.31
N ILE A 123 -10.96 -10.26 6.09
CA ILE A 123 -10.28 -9.15 5.42
C ILE A 123 -10.86 -7.77 5.79
N GLN A 124 -12.08 -7.71 6.31
CA GLN A 124 -12.75 -6.45 6.60
C GLN A 124 -11.94 -5.48 7.48
N PRO A 125 -11.25 -5.92 8.57
CA PRO A 125 -10.41 -5.03 9.37
C PRO A 125 -9.28 -4.37 8.57
N VAL A 126 -8.76 -5.05 7.53
CA VAL A 126 -7.73 -4.51 6.64
C VAL A 126 -8.33 -3.45 5.71
N ILE A 127 -9.51 -3.71 5.16
CA ILE A 127 -10.23 -2.74 4.32
C ILE A 127 -10.57 -1.48 5.14
N ASP A 128 -11.06 -1.66 6.37
CA ASP A 128 -11.35 -0.54 7.27
C ASP A 128 -10.08 0.26 7.59
N PHE A 129 -8.97 -0.42 7.80
CA PHE A 129 -7.67 0.23 8.04
C PHE A 129 -7.21 1.04 6.83
N ILE A 130 -7.27 0.48 5.61
CA ILE A 130 -6.94 1.19 4.38
C ILE A 130 -7.81 2.44 4.25
N ASN A 131 -9.13 2.29 4.36
CA ASN A 131 -10.07 3.40 4.17
C ASN A 131 -9.95 4.52 5.22
N ASN A 132 -9.59 4.18 6.44
CA ASN A 132 -9.53 5.15 7.54
C ASN A 132 -8.13 5.75 7.75
N LYS A 133 -7.07 5.07 7.35
CA LYS A 133 -5.68 5.45 7.66
C LYS A 133 -4.89 5.93 6.45
N SER A 134 -5.22 5.46 5.22
CA SER A 134 -4.47 5.86 4.05
C SER A 134 -4.85 7.27 3.58
N VAL A 135 -3.85 7.97 3.05
CA VAL A 135 -3.98 9.29 2.43
C VAL A 135 -3.40 9.24 1.01
N ASP A 136 -3.82 10.14 0.14
CA ASP A 136 -3.31 10.19 -1.24
C ASP A 136 -1.85 10.64 -1.29
N TYR A 137 -1.48 11.54 -0.40
CA TYR A 137 -0.11 12.05 -0.26
C TYR A 137 0.15 12.50 1.17
N TYR A 138 1.42 12.65 1.50
CA TYR A 138 1.86 13.22 2.77
C TYR A 138 3.00 14.22 2.55
N GLU A 139 3.02 15.30 3.32
CA GLU A 139 4.05 16.32 3.19
C GLU A 139 4.85 16.52 4.47
N VAL A 140 6.18 16.64 4.33
CA VAL A 140 7.10 17.06 5.39
C VAL A 140 8.07 18.09 4.83
N GLY A 141 7.98 19.32 5.25
CA GLY A 141 8.82 20.41 4.73
C GLY A 141 8.63 20.61 3.23
N ASN A 142 9.70 20.44 2.47
CA ASN A 142 9.67 20.51 1.00
C ASN A 142 9.51 19.14 0.33
N TYR A 143 9.36 18.04 1.08
CA TYR A 143 9.12 16.71 0.54
C TYR A 143 7.64 16.43 0.44
N ILE A 144 7.22 15.80 -0.66
CA ILE A 144 5.90 15.21 -0.86
C ILE A 144 6.06 13.73 -1.17
N PHE A 145 5.35 12.91 -0.42
CA PHE A 145 5.35 11.46 -0.51
C PHE A 145 4.07 11.01 -1.22
N VAL A 146 4.22 10.28 -2.30
CA VAL A 146 3.14 9.72 -3.12
C VAL A 146 3.46 8.27 -3.45
N HIS A 147 2.51 7.52 -4.03
CA HIS A 147 2.82 6.19 -4.53
C HIS A 147 3.42 6.24 -5.94
N GLY A 148 2.63 6.41 -6.99
CA GLY A 148 3.12 6.51 -8.38
C GLY A 148 3.61 7.91 -8.71
N TRP A 149 2.68 8.87 -8.77
CA TRP A 149 2.95 10.29 -8.97
C TRP A 149 1.82 11.12 -8.35
N PHE A 150 1.78 12.42 -8.64
CA PHE A 150 0.66 13.29 -8.30
C PHE A 150 -0.20 13.54 -9.55
N PRO A 151 -1.50 13.89 -9.39
CA PRO A 151 -2.37 14.21 -10.52
C PRO A 151 -1.84 15.40 -11.34
N LEU A 152 -1.77 15.23 -12.66
CA LEU A 152 -1.28 16.26 -13.59
C LEU A 152 -2.34 17.28 -14.01
N CYS A 153 -3.47 17.32 -13.31
CA CYS A 153 -4.56 18.25 -13.52
C CYS A 153 -4.74 19.15 -12.29
N LEU A 154 -5.49 20.22 -12.44
CA LEU A 154 -5.80 21.13 -11.33
C LEU A 154 -6.80 20.53 -10.33
N ASP A 155 -7.57 19.53 -10.76
CA ASP A 155 -8.49 18.78 -9.91
C ASP A 155 -7.79 17.56 -9.30
N TRP A 156 -7.57 17.59 -8.00
CA TRP A 156 -7.01 16.48 -7.22
C TRP A 156 -8.14 15.64 -6.61
N SER A 157 -9.16 15.34 -7.40
CA SER A 157 -10.24 14.42 -7.03
C SER A 157 -9.75 12.98 -6.82
N GLU A 158 -10.55 12.14 -6.15
CA GLU A 158 -10.24 10.72 -5.95
C GLU A 158 -9.96 10.02 -7.29
N ALA A 159 -10.77 10.26 -8.33
CA ALA A 159 -10.57 9.68 -9.65
C ALA A 159 -9.25 10.13 -10.33
N ALA A 160 -8.73 11.30 -9.98
CA ALA A 160 -7.43 11.76 -10.45
C ALA A 160 -6.29 11.07 -9.69
N TRP A 161 -6.46 10.86 -8.38
CA TRP A 161 -5.51 10.11 -7.56
C TRP A 161 -5.44 8.63 -7.92
N GLU A 162 -6.57 7.97 -8.20
CA GLU A 162 -6.59 6.58 -8.71
C GLU A 162 -5.68 6.41 -9.93
N LYS A 163 -5.75 7.36 -10.89
CA LYS A 163 -4.86 7.36 -12.06
C LYS A 163 -3.41 7.66 -11.70
N ALA A 164 -3.18 8.59 -10.80
CA ALA A 164 -1.84 9.00 -10.38
C ALA A 164 -1.07 7.87 -9.66
N ARG A 165 -1.78 7.00 -8.93
CA ARG A 165 -1.19 5.82 -8.28
C ARG A 165 -0.58 4.82 -9.28
N TRP A 166 -1.06 4.81 -10.55
CA TRP A 166 -0.52 3.96 -11.62
C TRP A 166 0.55 4.64 -12.48
N MET A 167 0.89 5.89 -12.21
CA MET A 167 1.85 6.62 -13.04
C MET A 167 3.27 6.20 -12.74
N ASN A 168 4.10 6.17 -13.80
CA ASN A 168 5.54 6.05 -13.66
C ASN A 168 6.15 7.42 -13.34
N GLY A 169 6.56 7.61 -12.09
CA GLY A 169 7.13 8.86 -11.61
C GLY A 169 8.39 9.29 -12.35
N MET A 170 9.25 8.35 -12.75
CA MET A 170 10.46 8.65 -13.53
C MET A 170 10.10 9.21 -14.93
N GLU A 171 9.10 8.62 -15.59
CA GLU A 171 8.64 9.10 -16.90
C GLU A 171 7.96 10.46 -16.80
N ALA A 172 7.14 10.68 -15.77
CA ALA A 172 6.52 11.96 -15.49
C ALA A 172 7.59 13.04 -15.26
N TRP A 173 8.58 12.77 -14.42
CA TRP A 173 9.68 13.67 -14.15
C TRP A 173 10.49 14.00 -15.43
N LYS A 174 10.82 13.01 -16.26
CA LYS A 174 11.52 13.22 -17.54
C LYS A 174 10.74 14.11 -18.51
N LYS A 175 9.41 14.13 -18.42
CA LYS A 175 8.53 15.02 -19.20
C LYS A 175 8.41 16.43 -18.60
N GLY A 176 9.08 16.70 -17.47
CA GLY A 176 9.02 17.98 -16.78
C GLY A 176 7.81 18.16 -15.87
N GLU A 177 7.11 17.07 -15.54
CA GLU A 177 5.98 17.05 -14.61
C GLU A 177 6.49 17.21 -13.18
N VAL A 178 6.67 18.42 -12.71
CA VAL A 178 7.27 18.73 -11.41
C VAL A 178 6.39 19.65 -10.58
N LEU A 179 6.44 19.50 -9.25
CA LEU A 179 5.86 20.45 -8.30
C LEU A 179 6.94 21.46 -7.88
N LYS A 180 6.74 22.73 -8.25
CA LYS A 180 7.71 23.78 -7.94
C LYS A 180 7.97 23.89 -6.43
N GLY A 181 9.24 23.83 -6.06
CA GLY A 181 9.69 23.92 -4.66
C GLY A 181 9.48 22.66 -3.83
N LYS A 182 9.06 21.54 -4.45
CA LYS A 182 8.89 20.25 -3.77
C LYS A 182 9.85 19.21 -4.33
N THR A 183 10.27 18.32 -3.45
CA THR A 183 10.95 17.06 -3.80
C THR A 183 9.94 15.94 -3.70
N VAL A 184 9.64 15.28 -4.81
CA VAL A 184 8.70 14.16 -4.84
C VAL A 184 9.43 12.88 -4.47
N VAL A 185 8.89 12.12 -3.54
CA VAL A 185 9.35 10.78 -3.14
C VAL A 185 8.23 9.80 -3.50
N CYS A 186 8.52 8.82 -4.35
CA CYS A 186 7.54 7.87 -4.85
C CYS A 186 8.08 6.44 -4.89
N GLY A 187 7.18 5.47 -5.06
CA GLY A 187 7.41 4.04 -5.28
C GLY A 187 6.89 3.58 -6.63
N HIS A 188 6.12 2.49 -6.64
CA HIS A 188 5.39 1.87 -7.74
C HIS A 188 6.25 1.25 -8.84
N TRP A 189 7.27 1.94 -9.36
CA TRP A 189 8.12 1.45 -10.44
C TRP A 189 9.52 1.10 -9.96
N HIS A 190 10.10 0.06 -10.55
CA HIS A 190 11.41 -0.46 -10.18
C HIS A 190 12.50 0.58 -10.31
N CYS A 191 13.00 1.07 -9.17
CA CYS A 191 14.16 1.96 -9.13
C CYS A 191 15.48 1.19 -9.09
N SER A 192 15.45 -0.16 -9.02
CA SER A 192 16.64 -1.02 -8.94
C SER A 192 17.48 -1.08 -10.21
N TRP A 193 17.01 -0.50 -11.29
CA TRP A 193 17.67 -0.45 -12.59
C TRP A 193 18.18 0.96 -12.96
N GLY A 194 17.99 1.94 -12.07
CA GLY A 194 18.36 3.34 -12.29
C GLY A 194 19.58 3.76 -11.53
#